data_b3f4c773cfeb99502d7a2a667635b3aa
#
_entry.id   b3f4c773cfeb99502d7a2a667635b3aa
#
_cell.length_a   1.000
_cell.length_b   1.000
_cell.length_c   1.000
_cell.angle_alpha   90.00
_cell.angle_beta   90.00
_cell.angle_gamma   90.00
#
_symmetry.space_group_name_H-M   'P 1'
#
loop_
_entity.id
_entity.type
_entity.pdbx_description
1 polymer ?
#
loop_
_entity_poly.entity_id
_entity_poly.type
_entity_poly.pdbx_seq_one_letter_code
_entity_poly.pdbx_strand_id
1 'polypeptide(L)'
;MPTENERNAKYMTTADAKATQEAKELLEYLKNTAGQQIITGQHTQTIPCEEIAYIRQTTGKEPKLRGFELLGYSPNINYADASPECLTEVEENKGTVETALQWAR
;
A
#
# COMPACT_ATOMS: atom_id res chain seq x y z
N MET A 1 -1.31 -30.69 -18.22
CA MET A 1 -1.29 -29.70 -17.12
C MET A 1 0.09 -29.06 -17.07
N PRO A 2 0.17 -27.75 -16.97
CA PRO A 2 1.48 -27.09 -16.83
C PRO A 2 2.13 -27.50 -15.50
N THR A 3 3.45 -27.64 -15.51
CA THR A 3 4.24 -27.89 -14.32
C THR A 3 4.21 -26.67 -13.39
N GLU A 4 4.63 -26.85 -12.14
CA GLU A 4 4.76 -25.73 -11.21
C GLU A 4 5.71 -24.66 -11.74
N ASN A 5 6.84 -25.05 -12.35
CA ASN A 5 7.78 -24.14 -12.96
C ASN A 5 7.19 -23.37 -14.14
N GLU A 6 6.39 -24.02 -14.98
CA GLU A 6 5.70 -23.38 -16.10
C GLU A 6 4.64 -22.38 -15.61
N ARG A 7 3.90 -22.72 -14.56
CA ARG A 7 2.95 -21.78 -13.95
C ARG A 7 3.68 -20.57 -13.35
N ASN A 8 4.77 -20.82 -12.64
CA ASN A 8 5.57 -19.75 -12.04
C ASN A 8 6.19 -18.85 -13.11
N ALA A 9 6.71 -19.41 -14.20
CA ALA A 9 7.28 -18.65 -15.30
C ALA A 9 6.24 -17.70 -15.93
N LYS A 10 4.97 -18.12 -16.05
CA LYS A 10 3.89 -17.27 -16.57
C LYS A 10 3.65 -16.03 -15.71
N TYR A 11 3.87 -16.13 -14.40
CA TYR A 11 3.67 -15.05 -13.45
C TYR A 11 4.97 -14.31 -13.09
N MET A 12 6.09 -14.63 -13.75
CA MET A 12 7.38 -13.99 -13.49
C MET A 12 7.59 -12.67 -14.21
N THR A 13 6.71 -12.33 -15.15
CA THR A 13 6.80 -11.08 -15.89
C THR A 13 5.76 -10.09 -15.37
N THR A 14 6.12 -8.82 -15.34
CA THR A 14 5.17 -7.75 -15.03
C THR A 14 4.10 -7.65 -16.11
N ALA A 15 2.89 -7.23 -15.72
CA ALA A 15 1.79 -7.00 -16.68
C ALA A 15 2.17 -5.94 -17.71
N ASP A 16 2.92 -4.92 -17.30
CA ASP A 16 3.47 -3.90 -18.17
C ASP A 16 4.86 -4.32 -18.63
N ALA A 17 5.02 -4.55 -19.94
CA ALA A 17 6.31 -4.90 -20.54
C ALA A 17 7.37 -3.79 -20.37
N LYS A 18 6.92 -2.56 -20.15
CA LYS A 18 7.78 -1.38 -19.95
C LYS A 18 7.96 -1.03 -18.47
N ALA A 19 7.62 -1.93 -17.56
CA ALA A 19 7.80 -1.69 -16.13
C ALA A 19 9.26 -1.34 -15.81
N THR A 20 9.43 -0.48 -14.81
CA THR A 20 10.76 -0.11 -14.34
C THR A 20 11.50 -1.30 -13.74
N GLN A 21 12.81 -1.19 -13.60
CA GLN A 21 13.60 -2.23 -12.97
C GLN A 21 13.17 -2.45 -11.52
N GLU A 22 12.84 -1.38 -10.81
CA GLU A 22 12.38 -1.43 -9.42
C GLU A 22 11.05 -2.20 -9.31
N ALA A 23 10.13 -2.00 -10.25
CA ALA A 23 8.86 -2.73 -10.28
C ALA A 23 9.08 -4.23 -10.53
N LYS A 24 10.03 -4.58 -11.40
CA LYS A 24 10.39 -5.98 -11.66
C LYS A 24 11.03 -6.63 -10.44
N GLU A 25 11.89 -5.92 -9.74
CA GLU A 25 12.54 -6.38 -8.51
C GLU A 25 11.51 -6.58 -7.39
N LEU A 26 10.53 -5.70 -7.29
CA LEU A 26 9.44 -5.85 -6.32
C LEU A 26 8.63 -7.12 -6.60
N LEU A 27 8.28 -7.37 -7.85
CA LEU A 27 7.57 -8.60 -8.24
C LEU A 27 8.38 -9.84 -7.89
N GLU A 28 9.68 -9.84 -8.18
CA GLU A 28 10.58 -10.95 -7.83
C GLU A 28 10.65 -11.16 -6.32
N TYR A 29 10.76 -10.08 -5.54
CA TYR A 29 10.73 -10.15 -4.08
C TYR A 29 9.44 -10.79 -3.58
N LEU A 30 8.28 -10.39 -4.10
CA LEU A 30 6.99 -10.94 -3.69
C LEU A 30 6.91 -12.45 -4.02
N LYS A 31 7.44 -12.87 -5.16
CA LYS A 31 7.45 -14.28 -5.56
C LYS A 31 8.37 -15.11 -4.66
N ASN A 32 9.56 -14.61 -4.38
CA ASN A 32 10.51 -15.32 -3.52
C ASN A 32 10.03 -15.43 -2.08
N THR A 33 9.17 -14.49 -1.65
CA THR A 33 8.59 -14.50 -0.31
C THR A 33 7.36 -15.41 -0.23
N ALA A 34 6.64 -15.61 -1.33
CA ALA A 34 5.42 -16.43 -1.37
C ALA A 34 5.72 -17.87 -0.94
N GLY A 35 4.91 -18.37 -0.01
CA GLY A 35 5.10 -19.70 0.57
C GLY A 35 6.20 -19.80 1.62
N GLN A 36 6.95 -18.73 1.88
CA GLN A 36 8.00 -18.69 2.89
C GLN A 36 7.61 -17.82 4.09
N GLN A 37 7.01 -16.67 3.85
CA GLN A 37 6.64 -15.70 4.86
C GLN A 37 5.32 -15.04 4.49
N ILE A 38 4.63 -14.51 5.49
CA ILE A 38 3.46 -13.66 5.31
C ILE A 38 3.90 -12.21 5.43
N ILE A 39 3.56 -11.40 4.43
CA ILE A 39 3.78 -9.95 4.49
C ILE A 39 2.52 -9.34 5.08
N THR A 40 2.67 -8.67 6.21
CA THR A 40 1.57 -7.98 6.87
C THR A 40 1.54 -6.51 6.47
N GLY A 41 0.38 -5.90 6.58
CA GLY A 41 0.19 -4.50 6.28
C GLY A 41 -0.74 -3.82 7.28
N GLN A 42 -0.67 -2.51 7.33
CA GLN A 42 -1.56 -1.68 8.14
C GLN A 42 -2.01 -0.48 7.32
N HIS A 43 -3.32 -0.30 7.25
CA HIS A 43 -3.90 0.92 6.71
C HIS A 43 -3.78 2.03 7.75
N THR A 44 -3.37 3.22 7.32
CA THR A 44 -3.29 4.38 8.19
C THR A 44 -4.34 5.40 7.78
N GLN A 45 -5.10 5.87 8.75
CA GLN A 45 -6.19 6.82 8.54
C GLN A 45 -5.75 8.27 8.72
N THR A 46 -4.63 8.49 9.40
CA THR A 46 -4.15 9.84 9.70
C THR A 46 -2.71 10.03 9.24
N ILE A 47 -2.33 11.28 8.96
CA ILE A 47 -0.97 11.63 8.53
C ILE A 47 0.10 11.19 9.54
N PRO A 48 -0.08 11.32 10.88
CA PRO A 48 0.92 10.86 11.83
C PRO A 48 1.15 9.35 11.86
N CYS A 49 0.35 8.55 11.15
CA CYS A 49 0.47 7.11 11.12
C CYS A 49 0.48 6.50 12.54
N GLU A 50 -0.46 6.89 13.35
CA GLU A 50 -0.55 6.52 14.77
C GLU A 50 -0.65 5.01 14.95
N GLU A 51 -1.35 4.32 14.06
CA GLU A 51 -1.51 2.86 14.08
C GLU A 51 -0.16 2.17 13.96
N ILE A 52 0.69 2.66 13.06
CA ILE A 52 2.04 2.12 12.87
C ILE A 52 2.91 2.34 14.11
N ALA A 53 2.84 3.55 14.69
CA ALA A 53 3.57 3.87 15.91
C ALA A 53 3.15 2.96 17.07
N TYR A 54 1.86 2.72 17.20
CA TYR A 54 1.33 1.82 18.23
C TYR A 54 1.83 0.38 18.05
N ILE A 55 1.79 -0.13 16.83
CA ILE A 55 2.29 -1.48 16.52
C ILE A 55 3.77 -1.59 16.86
N ARG A 56 4.57 -0.58 16.46
CA ARG A 56 6.01 -0.55 16.76
C ARG A 56 6.27 -0.57 18.27
N GLN A 57 5.55 0.25 19.02
CA GLN A 57 5.70 0.32 20.49
C GLN A 57 5.32 -1.00 21.17
N THR A 58 4.28 -1.66 20.66
CA THR A 58 3.73 -2.86 21.27
C THR A 58 4.53 -4.11 20.91
N THR A 59 4.99 -4.23 19.68
CA THR A 59 5.62 -5.45 19.15
C THR A 59 7.12 -5.32 18.89
N GLY A 60 7.65 -4.11 18.83
CA GLY A 60 9.01 -3.84 18.40
C GLY A 60 9.24 -3.99 16.89
N LYS A 61 8.19 -4.22 16.11
CA LYS A 61 8.26 -4.45 14.66
C LYS A 61 7.22 -3.62 13.93
N GLU A 62 7.47 -3.37 12.65
CA GLU A 62 6.52 -2.70 11.76
C GLU A 62 6.06 -3.63 10.65
N PRO A 63 4.79 -3.51 10.19
CA PRO A 63 4.35 -4.18 8.97
C PRO A 63 5.09 -3.59 7.75
N LYS A 64 5.34 -4.42 6.75
CA LYS A 64 6.05 -4.00 5.55
C LYS A 64 5.18 -3.23 4.57
N LEU A 65 3.87 -3.42 4.64
CA LEU A 65 2.92 -2.73 3.77
C LEU A 65 2.22 -1.62 4.53
N ARG A 66 2.04 -0.48 3.87
CA ARG A 66 1.22 0.61 4.39
C ARG A 66 0.13 0.94 3.39
N GLY A 67 -1.11 1.03 3.88
CA GLY A 67 -2.25 1.50 3.09
C GLY A 67 -2.57 2.94 3.43
N PHE A 68 -2.91 3.72 2.41
CA PHE A 68 -3.25 5.14 2.56
C PHE A 68 -4.58 5.43 1.90
N GLU A 69 -5.35 6.35 2.49
CA GLU A 69 -6.61 6.80 1.94
C GLU A 69 -6.38 7.90 0.92
N LEU A 70 -7.02 7.78 -0.25
CA LEU A 70 -6.93 8.77 -1.32
C LEU A 70 -8.23 9.55 -1.52
N LEU A 71 -9.21 9.43 -0.62
CA LEU A 71 -10.51 10.08 -0.77
C LEU A 71 -10.37 11.60 -0.98
N GLY A 72 -9.45 12.25 -0.25
CA GLY A 72 -9.23 13.68 -0.37
C GLY A 72 -8.73 14.17 -1.72
N TYR A 73 -8.26 13.25 -2.57
CA TYR A 73 -7.78 13.55 -3.93
C TYR A 73 -8.83 13.30 -5.00
N SER A 74 -10.03 12.82 -4.64
CA SER A 74 -11.10 12.56 -5.59
C SER A 74 -11.69 13.87 -6.13
N PRO A 75 -11.81 14.03 -7.47
CA PRO A 75 -12.46 15.20 -8.04
C PRO A 75 -13.99 15.13 -7.92
N ASN A 76 -14.54 14.03 -7.47
CA ASN A 76 -15.98 13.76 -7.47
C ASN A 76 -16.66 14.01 -6.12
N ILE A 77 -15.94 14.54 -5.14
CA ILE A 77 -16.53 14.87 -3.84
C ILE A 77 -17.44 16.09 -3.99
N ASN A 78 -18.72 15.92 -3.67
CA ASN A 78 -19.66 17.04 -3.58
C ASN A 78 -19.63 17.58 -2.16
N TYR A 79 -18.84 18.61 -1.93
CA TYR A 79 -18.66 19.19 -0.60
C TYR A 79 -19.96 19.82 -0.05
N ALA A 80 -20.88 20.25 -0.92
CA ALA A 80 -22.15 20.84 -0.51
C ALA A 80 -23.08 19.81 0.11
N ASP A 81 -23.06 18.56 -0.38
CA ASP A 81 -23.94 17.49 0.07
C ASP A 81 -23.23 16.37 0.82
N ALA A 82 -21.92 16.49 1.04
CA ALA A 82 -21.16 15.48 1.74
C ALA A 82 -21.59 15.38 3.21
N SER A 83 -21.61 14.16 3.75
CA SER A 83 -21.87 13.95 5.17
C SER A 83 -20.75 14.53 6.03
N PRO A 84 -21.04 14.87 7.31
CA PRO A 84 -19.99 15.31 8.24
C PRO A 84 -18.84 14.30 8.36
N GLU A 85 -19.15 13.01 8.34
CA GLU A 85 -18.17 11.93 8.41
C GLU A 85 -17.24 11.94 7.18
N CYS A 86 -17.80 12.13 5.98
CA CYS A 86 -17.02 12.23 4.75
C CYS A 86 -16.08 13.45 4.79
N LEU A 87 -16.55 14.59 5.23
CA LEU A 87 -15.74 15.81 5.35
C LEU A 87 -14.61 15.64 6.34
N THR A 88 -14.87 14.97 7.45
CA THR A 88 -13.86 14.65 8.46
C THR A 88 -12.77 13.75 7.87
N GLU A 89 -13.17 12.69 7.16
CA GLU A 89 -12.19 11.80 6.51
C GLU A 89 -11.32 12.54 5.49
N VAL A 90 -11.92 13.39 4.67
CA VAL A 90 -11.18 14.20 3.70
C VAL A 90 -10.14 15.08 4.40
N GLU A 91 -10.51 15.71 5.50
CA GLU A 91 -9.60 16.58 6.25
C GLU A 91 -8.47 15.79 6.90
N GLU A 92 -8.78 14.63 7.51
CA GLU A 92 -7.80 13.78 8.17
C GLU A 92 -6.80 13.17 7.19
N ASN A 93 -7.19 12.97 5.94
CA ASN A 93 -6.38 12.32 4.92
C ASN A 93 -5.69 13.29 3.96
N LYS A 94 -5.70 14.59 4.24
CA LYS A 94 -4.92 15.53 3.46
C LYS A 94 -3.42 15.27 3.60
N GLY A 95 -2.73 15.23 2.48
CA GLY A 95 -1.28 15.02 2.47
C GLY A 95 -0.84 13.56 2.57
N THR A 96 -1.75 12.60 2.38
CA THR A 96 -1.40 11.18 2.44
C THR A 96 -0.43 10.77 1.33
N VAL A 97 -0.53 11.36 0.14
CA VAL A 97 0.40 11.08 -0.96
C VAL A 97 1.80 11.51 -0.59
N GLU A 98 1.96 12.72 -0.04
CA GLU A 98 3.25 13.24 0.40
C GLU A 98 3.84 12.39 1.53
N THR A 99 2.99 11.95 2.47
CA THR A 99 3.40 11.06 3.56
C THR A 99 3.89 9.71 3.01
N ALA A 100 3.17 9.13 2.05
CA ALA A 100 3.57 7.88 1.42
C ALA A 100 4.91 8.01 0.69
N LEU A 101 5.10 9.10 -0.03
CA LEU A 101 6.36 9.37 -0.74
C LEU A 101 7.53 9.53 0.22
N GLN A 102 7.35 10.22 1.33
CA GLN A 102 8.39 10.35 2.37
C GLN A 102 8.75 9.00 2.97
N TRP A 103 7.76 8.17 3.26
CA TRP A 103 8.02 6.85 3.81
C TRP A 103 8.75 5.95 2.82
N ALA A 104 8.41 6.03 1.53
CA ALA A 104 8.99 5.17 0.49
C ALA A 104 10.43 5.54 0.12
N ARG A 105 10.89 6.73 0.50
CA ARG A 105 12.27 7.17 0.27
C ARG A 105 13.18 6.69 1.39
#